data_e3bc3be5897ead3127b9fd5a058c377d
#
_entry.id   e3bc3be5897ead3127b9fd5a058c377d
#
_cell.length_a   1.000
_cell.length_b   1.000
_cell.length_c   1.000
_cell.angle_alpha   90.00
_cell.angle_beta   90.00
_cell.angle_gamma   90.00
#
_symmetry.space_group_name_H-M   'P 1'
#
loop_
_entity.id
_entity.type
_entity.pdbx_description
1 polymer ?
#
loop_
_entity_poly.entity_id
_entity_poly.type
_entity_poly.pdbx_seq_one_letter_code
_entity_poly.pdbx_strand_id
1 'polypeptide(L)'
;MRHLLFAALAAAVSFAVAPAHAAERSIDKEVLVAAPIATVWQTWTTQAGIESFFAPQAEVDARVGGAFHIHFDPYGEPGMKGADDVRFMALQPPVMLSFDWNAPPSLPEARKQRTFVVIRLADVDGSSTRVTLHHTGWGTGGEWDKTYAYFERAWGNVLGNLKKRFDSGPMDWTEWLASLKKMHEGAAPK
;
A
#
# COMPACT_ATOMS: atom_id res chain seq x y z
N MET A 1 40.76 37.69 62.46
CA MET A 1 40.92 36.69 61.43
C MET A 1 39.53 36.12 61.12
N ARG A 2 38.95 36.46 59.97
CA ARG A 2 37.60 36.05 59.57
C ARG A 2 37.77 35.01 58.43
N HIS A 3 37.44 33.74 58.73
CA HIS A 3 37.45 32.68 57.74
C HIS A 3 36.12 32.70 56.95
N LEU A 4 36.20 33.00 55.65
CA LEU A 4 35.10 32.88 54.71
C LEU A 4 35.11 31.43 54.18
N LEU A 5 34.05 30.67 54.51
CA LEU A 5 33.75 29.37 53.89
C LEU A 5 32.96 29.59 52.61
N PHE A 6 33.54 29.24 51.49
CA PHE A 6 32.84 29.16 50.21
C PHE A 6 32.18 27.76 50.09
N ALA A 7 30.86 27.74 50.12
CA ALA A 7 30.08 26.54 49.79
C ALA A 7 29.87 26.49 48.26
N ALA A 8 30.48 25.52 47.58
CA ALA A 8 30.24 25.26 46.18
C ALA A 8 28.96 24.44 46.03
N LEU A 9 27.93 25.03 45.39
CA LEU A 9 26.68 24.36 45.05
C LEU A 9 26.86 23.65 43.72
N ALA A 10 26.99 22.32 43.74
CA ALA A 10 27.03 21.51 42.52
C ALA A 10 25.59 21.28 42.01
N ALA A 11 25.22 21.94 40.94
CA ALA A 11 23.96 21.69 40.23
C ALA A 11 24.05 20.40 39.44
N ALA A 12 23.37 19.35 39.85
CA ALA A 12 23.22 18.12 39.05
C ALA A 12 22.22 18.35 37.93
N VAL A 13 22.72 18.44 36.67
CA VAL A 13 21.85 18.48 35.48
C VAL A 13 21.43 17.05 35.16
N SER A 14 20.19 16.71 35.51
CA SER A 14 19.57 15.44 35.08
C SER A 14 19.14 15.53 33.61
N PHE A 15 19.87 14.86 32.75
CA PHE A 15 19.42 14.64 31.37
C PHE A 15 18.28 13.62 31.38
N ALA A 16 17.05 14.08 31.14
CA ALA A 16 15.94 13.20 30.86
C ALA A 16 16.17 12.57 29.46
N VAL A 17 16.52 11.29 29.41
CA VAL A 17 16.54 10.51 28.16
C VAL A 17 15.08 10.34 27.74
N ALA A 18 14.64 11.07 26.71
CA ALA A 18 13.34 10.83 26.10
C ALA A 18 13.31 9.39 25.55
N PRO A 19 12.23 8.64 25.75
CA PRO A 19 12.12 7.30 25.17
C PRO A 19 12.25 7.43 23.66
N ALA A 20 13.23 6.74 23.06
CA ALA A 20 13.31 6.62 21.61
C ALA A 20 12.03 5.91 21.14
N HIS A 21 11.15 6.64 20.49
CA HIS A 21 10.05 6.01 19.76
C HIS A 21 10.67 5.07 18.77
N ALA A 22 10.36 3.77 18.85
CA ALA A 22 10.70 2.83 17.80
C ALA A 22 10.13 3.41 16.50
N ALA A 23 10.97 3.49 15.44
CA ALA A 23 10.52 3.99 14.15
C ALA A 23 9.28 3.19 13.72
N GLU A 24 8.23 3.90 13.31
CA GLU A 24 7.01 3.26 12.81
C GLU A 24 7.38 2.36 11.62
N ARG A 25 6.86 1.13 11.62
CA ARG A 25 7.08 0.19 10.50
C ARG A 25 6.47 0.77 9.23
N SER A 26 7.23 0.76 8.15
CA SER A 26 6.73 1.11 6.81
C SER A 26 7.23 0.09 5.79
N ILE A 27 6.52 -0.01 4.67
CA ILE A 27 7.00 -0.68 3.46
C ILE A 27 7.22 0.40 2.42
N ASP A 28 8.44 0.49 1.94
CA ASP A 28 8.85 1.44 0.92
C ASP A 28 9.31 0.68 -0.32
N LYS A 29 8.71 0.98 -1.48
CA LYS A 29 9.04 0.37 -2.77
C LYS A 29 9.13 1.45 -3.83
N GLU A 30 9.94 1.20 -4.84
CA GLU A 30 10.10 2.08 -5.99
C GLU A 30 10.21 1.28 -7.28
N VAL A 31 9.67 1.85 -8.36
CA VAL A 31 9.88 1.35 -9.73
C VAL A 31 9.99 2.51 -10.71
N LEU A 32 10.82 2.37 -11.71
CA LEU A 32 10.86 3.25 -12.89
C LEU A 32 10.08 2.60 -14.02
N VAL A 33 9.11 3.33 -14.58
CA VAL A 33 8.31 2.89 -15.73
C VAL A 33 8.55 3.78 -16.95
N ALA A 34 8.61 3.19 -18.13
CA ALA A 34 8.84 3.89 -19.40
C ALA A 34 7.51 4.47 -19.94
N ALA A 35 6.97 5.46 -19.25
CA ALA A 35 5.76 6.18 -19.65
C ALA A 35 5.71 7.58 -19.05
N PRO A 36 5.08 8.55 -19.73
CA PRO A 36 4.83 9.89 -19.18
C PRO A 36 3.96 9.84 -17.93
N ILE A 37 4.21 10.76 -16.99
CA ILE A 37 3.52 10.82 -15.70
C ILE A 37 1.98 10.84 -15.82
N ALA A 38 1.45 11.54 -16.82
CA ALA A 38 0.01 11.58 -17.05
C ALA A 38 -0.57 10.19 -17.39
N THR A 39 0.16 9.39 -18.17
CA THR A 39 -0.24 8.01 -18.51
C THR A 39 -0.19 7.10 -17.29
N VAL A 40 0.85 7.21 -16.48
CA VAL A 40 0.97 6.46 -15.21
C VAL A 40 -0.13 6.87 -14.23
N TRP A 41 -0.45 8.16 -14.13
CA TRP A 41 -1.58 8.66 -13.35
C TRP A 41 -2.90 8.01 -13.76
N GLN A 42 -3.23 8.03 -15.07
CA GLN A 42 -4.44 7.39 -15.58
C GLN A 42 -4.48 5.89 -15.28
N THR A 43 -3.32 5.21 -15.32
CA THR A 43 -3.21 3.78 -15.01
C THR A 43 -3.58 3.50 -13.54
N TRP A 44 -3.30 4.42 -12.61
CA TRP A 44 -3.65 4.28 -11.20
C TRP A 44 -5.06 4.78 -10.85
N THR A 45 -5.68 5.60 -11.70
CA THR A 45 -6.92 6.33 -11.37
C THR A 45 -8.12 5.97 -12.25
N THR A 46 -7.99 4.94 -13.07
CA THR A 46 -9.11 4.41 -13.87
C THR A 46 -9.27 2.92 -13.66
N GLN A 47 -10.50 2.40 -13.78
CA GLN A 47 -10.78 0.99 -13.70
C GLN A 47 -9.94 0.19 -14.69
N ALA A 48 -9.99 0.52 -15.98
CA ALA A 48 -9.22 -0.15 -17.02
C ALA A 48 -7.70 -0.07 -16.78
N GLY A 49 -7.22 1.04 -16.20
CA GLY A 49 -5.84 1.19 -15.78
C GLY A 49 -5.44 0.18 -14.72
N ILE A 50 -6.20 0.08 -13.64
CA ILE A 50 -5.99 -0.88 -12.55
C ILE A 50 -6.08 -2.32 -13.06
N GLU A 51 -7.08 -2.65 -13.86
CA GLU A 51 -7.27 -3.99 -14.41
C GLU A 51 -6.11 -4.39 -15.36
N SER A 52 -5.38 -3.42 -15.89
CA SER A 52 -4.24 -3.68 -16.78
C SER A 52 -2.98 -4.18 -16.05
N PHE A 53 -2.87 -4.08 -14.70
CA PHE A 53 -1.66 -4.50 -13.99
C PHE A 53 -1.89 -5.00 -12.56
N PHE A 54 -2.93 -4.53 -11.86
CA PHE A 54 -3.07 -4.74 -10.43
C PHE A 54 -3.93 -5.97 -10.11
N ALA A 55 -5.11 -6.07 -10.70
CA ALA A 55 -6.07 -7.14 -10.46
C ALA A 55 -7.00 -7.32 -11.66
N PRO A 56 -7.65 -8.50 -11.80
CA PRO A 56 -8.54 -8.78 -12.93
C PRO A 56 -9.85 -7.98 -12.91
N GLN A 57 -10.26 -7.46 -11.75
CA GLN A 57 -11.45 -6.63 -11.62
C GLN A 57 -11.23 -5.52 -10.60
N ALA A 58 -11.77 -4.33 -10.87
CA ALA A 58 -11.71 -3.19 -9.97
C ALA A 58 -12.96 -2.32 -10.08
N GLU A 59 -13.21 -1.52 -9.03
CA GLU A 59 -14.12 -0.38 -9.04
C GLU A 59 -13.33 0.87 -8.65
N VAL A 60 -13.26 1.86 -9.53
CA VAL A 60 -12.44 3.04 -9.35
C VAL A 60 -13.26 4.32 -9.57
N ASP A 61 -13.42 5.10 -8.51
CA ASP A 61 -14.01 6.44 -8.53
C ASP A 61 -12.96 7.43 -8.01
N ALA A 62 -12.17 8.01 -8.89
CA ALA A 62 -10.98 8.81 -8.59
C ALA A 62 -11.31 10.19 -8.00
N ARG A 63 -11.97 10.20 -6.86
CA ARG A 63 -12.22 11.38 -6.01
C ARG A 63 -11.98 11.04 -4.55
N VAL A 64 -11.73 12.02 -3.71
CA VAL A 64 -11.59 11.82 -2.26
C VAL A 64 -12.86 11.16 -1.70
N GLY A 65 -12.68 10.05 -0.97
CA GLY A 65 -13.77 9.20 -0.47
C GLY A 65 -14.41 8.27 -1.51
N GLY A 66 -14.02 8.36 -2.79
CA GLY A 66 -14.49 7.49 -3.85
C GLY A 66 -13.92 6.08 -3.75
N ALA A 67 -14.58 5.12 -4.41
CA ALA A 67 -14.20 3.71 -4.38
C ALA A 67 -12.82 3.47 -5.01
N PHE A 68 -12.03 2.61 -4.39
CA PHE A 68 -10.81 2.03 -4.94
C PHE A 68 -10.77 0.53 -4.62
N HIS A 69 -11.83 -0.19 -5.02
CA HIS A 69 -11.97 -1.62 -4.73
C HIS A 69 -11.14 -2.43 -5.73
N ILE A 70 -10.34 -3.34 -5.21
CA ILE A 70 -9.41 -4.18 -6.00
C ILE A 70 -9.76 -5.64 -5.75
N HIS A 71 -10.31 -6.31 -6.74
CA HIS A 71 -10.80 -7.67 -6.62
C HIS A 71 -9.82 -8.65 -7.28
N PHE A 72 -9.02 -9.31 -6.47
CA PHE A 72 -8.09 -10.37 -6.89
C PHE A 72 -8.83 -11.68 -7.18
N ASP A 73 -9.94 -11.92 -6.46
CA ASP A 73 -10.84 -13.05 -6.64
C ASP A 73 -12.28 -12.56 -6.88
N PRO A 74 -12.65 -12.28 -8.15
CA PRO A 74 -14.01 -11.81 -8.46
C PRO A 74 -15.13 -12.77 -8.09
N TYR A 75 -14.82 -14.06 -7.92
CA TYR A 75 -15.77 -15.12 -7.54
C TYR A 75 -15.93 -15.28 -6.03
N GLY A 76 -15.12 -14.61 -5.23
CA GLY A 76 -15.19 -14.62 -3.77
C GLY A 76 -16.49 -14.02 -3.24
N GLU A 77 -16.83 -14.37 -2.01
CA GLU A 77 -17.98 -13.82 -1.30
C GLU A 77 -17.86 -12.29 -1.15
N PRO A 78 -18.98 -11.57 -1.05
CA PRO A 78 -18.96 -10.13 -0.79
C PRO A 78 -18.06 -9.78 0.42
N GLY A 79 -17.17 -8.80 0.25
CA GLY A 79 -16.19 -8.42 1.26
C GLY A 79 -14.95 -9.30 1.35
N MET A 80 -14.87 -10.35 0.53
CA MET A 80 -13.76 -11.34 0.52
C MET A 80 -13.05 -11.44 -0.84
N LYS A 81 -13.31 -10.50 -1.75
CA LYS A 81 -12.77 -10.53 -3.11
C LYS A 81 -11.34 -9.99 -3.22
N GLY A 82 -10.88 -9.30 -2.20
CA GLY A 82 -9.55 -8.67 -2.20
C GLY A 82 -9.49 -7.47 -1.28
N ALA A 83 -9.20 -6.29 -1.83
CA ALA A 83 -9.28 -5.01 -1.13
C ALA A 83 -10.68 -4.41 -1.32
N ASP A 84 -11.64 -4.94 -0.57
CA ASP A 84 -13.02 -4.48 -0.58
C ASP A 84 -13.16 -3.24 0.32
N ASP A 85 -14.09 -2.34 0.00
CA ASP A 85 -14.40 -1.10 0.74
C ASP A 85 -13.22 -0.13 0.95
N VAL A 86 -12.18 -0.24 0.15
CA VAL A 86 -11.03 0.66 0.14
C VAL A 86 -11.39 1.95 -0.62
N ARG A 87 -10.91 3.10 -0.13
CA ARG A 87 -11.27 4.40 -0.67
C ARG A 87 -10.05 5.29 -0.88
N PHE A 88 -10.13 6.16 -1.87
CA PHE A 88 -9.17 7.25 -2.01
C PHE A 88 -9.25 8.21 -0.83
N MET A 89 -8.09 8.51 -0.23
CA MET A 89 -7.95 9.44 0.89
C MET A 89 -7.50 10.83 0.44
N ALA A 90 -6.62 10.90 -0.56
CA ALA A 90 -6.19 12.15 -1.17
C ALA A 90 -5.75 11.92 -2.62
N LEU A 91 -5.92 12.96 -3.43
CA LEU A 91 -5.54 12.98 -4.83
C LEU A 91 -4.93 14.35 -5.16
N GLN A 92 -3.71 14.34 -5.72
CA GLN A 92 -3.00 15.51 -6.25
C GLN A 92 -2.54 15.18 -7.68
N PRO A 93 -3.42 15.34 -8.68
CA PRO A 93 -3.07 15.01 -10.06
C PRO A 93 -1.90 15.85 -10.59
N PRO A 94 -0.96 15.27 -11.34
CA PRO A 94 -0.76 13.85 -11.57
C PRO A 94 0.32 13.24 -10.65
N VAL A 95 0.62 13.82 -9.49
CA VAL A 95 1.84 13.55 -8.71
C VAL A 95 1.63 12.68 -7.46
N MET A 96 0.40 12.56 -6.94
CA MET A 96 0.18 11.79 -5.72
C MET A 96 -1.28 11.29 -5.62
N LEU A 97 -1.43 10.04 -5.21
CA LEU A 97 -2.67 9.48 -4.71
C LEU A 97 -2.42 8.71 -3.42
N SER A 98 -3.42 8.69 -2.56
CA SER A 98 -3.39 7.85 -1.36
C SER A 98 -4.75 7.19 -1.14
N PHE A 99 -4.71 6.02 -0.51
CA PHE A 99 -5.90 5.24 -0.20
C PHE A 99 -5.70 4.48 1.12
N ASP A 100 -6.80 4.20 1.82
CA ASP A 100 -6.76 3.25 2.92
C ASP A 100 -6.60 1.83 2.36
N TRP A 101 -6.14 0.88 3.20
CA TRP A 101 -5.92 -0.48 2.76
C TRP A 101 -6.29 -1.48 3.85
N ASN A 102 -6.66 -2.69 3.46
CA ASN A 102 -7.01 -3.76 4.39
C ASN A 102 -6.13 -5.01 4.18
N ALA A 103 -6.01 -5.82 5.23
CA ALA A 103 -5.34 -7.11 5.13
C ALA A 103 -6.10 -8.08 4.21
N PRO A 104 -5.43 -9.11 3.65
CA PRO A 104 -6.11 -10.11 2.84
C PRO A 104 -7.16 -10.88 3.66
N PRO A 105 -8.19 -11.46 3.01
CA PRO A 105 -9.25 -12.22 3.70
C PRO A 105 -8.75 -13.34 4.63
N SER A 106 -7.58 -13.90 4.33
CA SER A 106 -6.94 -14.95 5.15
C SER A 106 -6.38 -14.46 6.50
N LEU A 107 -6.39 -13.14 6.75
CA LEU A 107 -5.92 -12.50 7.99
C LEU A 107 -7.05 -11.62 8.57
N PRO A 108 -8.13 -12.26 9.08
CA PRO A 108 -9.38 -11.57 9.38
C PRO A 108 -9.29 -10.56 10.54
N GLU A 109 -8.41 -10.78 11.54
CA GLU A 109 -8.28 -9.85 12.65
C GLU A 109 -7.55 -8.56 12.24
N ALA A 110 -6.47 -8.67 11.49
CA ALA A 110 -5.79 -7.51 10.92
C ALA A 110 -6.69 -6.78 9.91
N ARG A 111 -7.53 -7.53 9.15
CA ARG A 111 -8.46 -6.98 8.15
C ARG A 111 -9.52 -6.04 8.74
N LYS A 112 -9.87 -6.18 10.02
CA LYS A 112 -10.82 -5.27 10.72
C LYS A 112 -10.29 -3.85 10.87
N GLN A 113 -9.00 -3.65 10.67
CA GLN A 113 -8.32 -2.36 10.78
C GLN A 113 -7.84 -1.89 9.41
N ARG A 114 -7.50 -0.60 9.32
CA ARG A 114 -7.00 0.01 8.07
C ARG A 114 -5.55 0.40 8.23
N THR A 115 -4.81 0.20 7.16
CA THR A 115 -3.50 0.76 6.91
C THR A 115 -3.60 1.79 5.79
N PHE A 116 -2.52 2.51 5.47
CA PHE A 116 -2.57 3.61 4.52
C PHE A 116 -1.43 3.50 3.52
N VAL A 117 -1.78 3.68 2.25
CA VAL A 117 -0.84 3.65 1.15
C VAL A 117 -0.78 5.01 0.47
N VAL A 118 0.43 5.46 0.20
CA VAL A 118 0.69 6.66 -0.60
C VAL A 118 1.50 6.26 -1.83
N ILE A 119 1.00 6.58 -3.00
CA ILE A 119 1.72 6.46 -4.27
C ILE A 119 2.14 7.87 -4.69
N ARG A 120 3.43 8.05 -4.99
CA ARG A 120 3.94 9.29 -5.59
C ARG A 120 4.51 9.01 -6.96
N LEU A 121 4.23 9.92 -7.87
CA LEU A 121 4.71 9.90 -9.24
C LEU A 121 5.63 11.10 -9.45
N ALA A 122 6.80 10.84 -10.01
CA ALA A 122 7.75 11.89 -10.37
C ALA A 122 8.17 11.71 -11.83
N ASP A 123 7.99 12.74 -12.63
CA ASP A 123 8.55 12.78 -13.98
C ASP A 123 10.07 12.81 -13.91
N VAL A 124 10.72 11.98 -14.72
CA VAL A 124 12.19 11.88 -14.76
C VAL A 124 12.77 12.62 -15.96
N ASP A 125 12.14 12.45 -17.13
CA ASP A 125 12.67 12.96 -18.40
C ASP A 125 11.57 13.22 -19.47
N GLY A 126 10.31 13.35 -19.04
CA GLY A 126 9.14 13.52 -19.91
C GLY A 126 8.63 12.21 -20.54
N SER A 127 9.43 11.15 -20.53
CA SER A 127 9.11 9.84 -21.10
C SER A 127 9.10 8.71 -20.08
N SER A 128 9.64 8.94 -18.90
CA SER A 128 9.77 7.97 -17.82
C SER A 128 9.25 8.55 -16.51
N THR A 129 8.60 7.72 -15.70
CA THR A 129 8.04 8.10 -14.40
C THR A 129 8.61 7.20 -13.31
N ARG A 130 9.13 7.82 -12.25
CA ARG A 130 9.42 7.14 -10.99
C ARG A 130 8.15 7.03 -10.18
N VAL A 131 7.80 5.80 -9.78
CA VAL A 131 6.65 5.48 -8.93
C VAL A 131 7.19 5.02 -7.59
N THR A 132 6.87 5.73 -6.51
CA THR A 132 7.19 5.31 -5.14
C THR A 132 5.92 4.93 -4.40
N LEU A 133 5.99 3.88 -3.60
CA LEU A 133 4.94 3.40 -2.72
C LEU A 133 5.43 3.45 -1.29
N HIS A 134 4.64 4.08 -0.42
CA HIS A 134 4.84 4.09 1.03
C HIS A 134 3.58 3.52 1.71
N HIS A 135 3.73 2.44 2.48
CA HIS A 135 2.62 1.77 3.18
C HIS A 135 2.90 1.77 4.68
N THR A 136 2.02 2.36 5.45
CA THR A 136 2.16 2.60 6.90
C THR A 136 0.85 2.31 7.65
N GLY A 137 0.84 2.53 8.99
CA GLY A 137 -0.32 2.29 9.85
C GLY A 137 -0.41 0.85 10.35
N TRP A 138 0.73 0.17 10.50
CA TRP A 138 0.81 -1.21 10.97
C TRP A 138 0.55 -1.33 12.45
N GLY A 139 -0.30 -2.30 12.82
CA GLY A 139 -0.42 -2.74 14.20
C GLY A 139 0.76 -3.61 14.66
N THR A 140 0.68 -4.10 15.89
CA THR A 140 1.70 -4.94 16.51
C THR A 140 1.10 -6.24 17.07
N GLY A 141 1.85 -7.34 16.95
CA GLY A 141 1.44 -8.66 17.45
C GLY A 141 0.33 -9.32 16.64
N GLY A 142 -0.12 -10.49 17.06
CA GLY A 142 -1.19 -11.23 16.40
C GLY A 142 -0.93 -11.52 14.93
N GLU A 143 -1.85 -11.10 14.06
CA GLU A 143 -1.71 -11.28 12.61
C GLU A 143 -0.83 -10.20 11.94
N TRP A 144 -0.44 -9.13 12.63
CA TRP A 144 0.23 -7.99 12.00
C TRP A 144 1.59 -8.32 11.40
N ASP A 145 2.36 -9.22 12.01
CA ASP A 145 3.66 -9.61 11.44
C ASP A 145 3.48 -10.42 10.15
N LYS A 146 2.44 -11.26 10.09
CA LYS A 146 2.07 -12.00 8.88
C LYS A 146 1.55 -11.05 7.79
N THR A 147 0.73 -10.07 8.18
CA THR A 147 0.19 -9.04 7.29
C THR A 147 1.31 -8.20 6.68
N TYR A 148 2.26 -7.75 7.49
CA TYR A 148 3.42 -7.01 7.02
C TYR A 148 4.26 -7.83 6.02
N ALA A 149 4.61 -9.07 6.39
CA ALA A 149 5.39 -9.95 5.52
C ALA A 149 4.66 -10.31 4.21
N TYR A 150 3.33 -10.38 4.24
CA TYR A 150 2.52 -10.55 3.05
C TYR A 150 2.65 -9.35 2.11
N PHE A 151 2.45 -8.13 2.61
CA PHE A 151 2.49 -6.92 1.78
C PHE A 151 3.90 -6.54 1.34
N GLU A 152 4.94 -6.88 2.11
CA GLU A 152 6.33 -6.70 1.69
C GLU A 152 6.60 -7.40 0.35
N ARG A 153 6.01 -8.59 0.13
CA ARG A 153 6.11 -9.32 -1.15
C ARG A 153 5.08 -8.83 -2.18
N ALA A 154 3.83 -8.64 -1.74
CA ALA A 154 2.73 -8.30 -2.64
C ALA A 154 2.97 -6.98 -3.39
N TRP A 155 3.46 -5.94 -2.70
CA TRP A 155 3.76 -4.66 -3.34
C TRP A 155 4.91 -4.74 -4.35
N GLY A 156 5.87 -5.60 -4.11
CA GLY A 156 6.91 -5.89 -5.11
C GLY A 156 6.33 -6.47 -6.40
N ASN A 157 5.38 -7.40 -6.28
CA ASN A 157 4.69 -7.98 -7.44
C ASN A 157 3.83 -6.93 -8.17
N VAL A 158 3.07 -6.11 -7.43
CA VAL A 158 2.21 -5.06 -8.01
C VAL A 158 3.04 -4.05 -8.81
N LEU A 159 4.14 -3.54 -8.25
CA LEU A 159 5.01 -2.61 -8.97
C LEU A 159 5.77 -3.29 -10.13
N GLY A 160 6.13 -4.56 -9.99
CA GLY A 160 6.67 -5.36 -11.08
C GLY A 160 5.68 -5.53 -12.23
N ASN A 161 4.40 -5.79 -11.94
CA ASN A 161 3.34 -5.85 -12.93
C ASN A 161 3.09 -4.49 -13.61
N LEU A 162 3.14 -3.40 -12.83
CA LEU A 162 3.03 -2.05 -13.38
C LEU A 162 4.16 -1.80 -14.41
N LYS A 163 5.39 -2.16 -14.06
CA LYS A 163 6.52 -2.05 -15.01
C LYS A 163 6.27 -2.90 -16.26
N LYS A 164 5.93 -4.18 -16.07
CA LYS A 164 5.65 -5.09 -17.18
C LYS A 164 4.53 -4.59 -18.09
N ARG A 165 3.49 -3.98 -17.52
CA ARG A 165 2.40 -3.38 -18.28
C ARG A 165 2.91 -2.33 -19.27
N PHE A 166 3.90 -1.53 -18.90
CA PHE A 166 4.49 -0.51 -19.78
C PHE A 166 5.56 -1.08 -20.73
N ASP A 167 6.26 -2.13 -20.32
CA ASP A 167 7.28 -2.79 -21.16
C ASP A 167 6.67 -3.72 -22.21
N SER A 168 5.53 -4.39 -21.91
CA SER A 168 5.02 -5.53 -22.70
C SER A 168 3.52 -5.50 -22.95
N GLY A 169 2.79 -4.51 -22.44
CA GLY A 169 1.34 -4.40 -22.54
C GLY A 169 0.59 -4.88 -21.29
N PRO A 170 -0.74 -4.79 -21.31
CA PRO A 170 -1.60 -5.20 -20.20
C PRO A 170 -1.39 -6.64 -19.77
N MET A 171 -1.62 -6.91 -18.47
CA MET A 171 -1.64 -8.26 -17.91
C MET A 171 -2.80 -9.06 -18.52
N ASP A 172 -2.52 -10.30 -18.90
CA ASP A 172 -3.55 -11.27 -19.27
C ASP A 172 -3.96 -12.05 -18.01
N TRP A 173 -5.20 -11.91 -17.58
CA TRP A 173 -5.76 -12.55 -16.41
C TRP A 173 -6.50 -13.87 -16.73
N THR A 174 -6.50 -14.34 -17.97
CA THR A 174 -7.30 -15.48 -18.41
C THR A 174 -7.01 -16.74 -17.63
N GLU A 175 -5.74 -17.13 -17.50
CA GLU A 175 -5.35 -18.33 -16.75
C GLU A 175 -5.64 -18.19 -15.24
N TRP A 176 -5.41 -16.99 -14.68
CA TRP A 176 -5.69 -16.69 -13.27
C TRP A 176 -7.20 -16.86 -12.98
N LEU A 177 -8.05 -16.24 -13.79
CA LEU A 177 -9.51 -16.32 -13.64
C LEU A 177 -10.03 -17.73 -13.83
N ALA A 178 -9.51 -18.50 -14.80
CA ALA A 178 -9.86 -19.90 -15.00
C ALA A 178 -9.50 -20.78 -13.77
N SER A 179 -8.33 -20.53 -13.17
CA SER A 179 -7.88 -21.22 -11.96
C SER A 179 -8.77 -20.92 -10.76
N LEU A 180 -9.11 -19.65 -10.53
CA LEU A 180 -10.02 -19.22 -9.47
C LEU A 180 -11.41 -19.87 -9.63
N LYS A 181 -11.97 -19.81 -10.83
CA LYS A 181 -13.28 -20.40 -11.13
C LYS A 181 -13.32 -21.88 -10.80
N LYS A 182 -12.30 -22.64 -11.22
CA LYS A 182 -12.17 -24.06 -10.90
C LYS A 182 -12.11 -24.33 -9.39
N MET A 183 -11.41 -23.47 -8.63
CA MET A 183 -11.36 -23.61 -7.16
C MET A 183 -12.74 -23.42 -6.53
N HIS A 184 -13.50 -22.42 -6.95
CA HIS A 184 -14.85 -22.17 -6.45
C HIS A 184 -15.84 -23.29 -6.83
N GLU A 185 -15.79 -23.81 -8.06
CA GLU A 185 -16.60 -24.93 -8.49
C GLU A 185 -16.30 -26.22 -7.71
N GLY A 186 -15.03 -26.46 -7.36
CA GLY A 186 -14.61 -27.62 -6.57
C GLY A 186 -14.93 -27.51 -5.06
N ALA A 187 -15.16 -26.29 -4.56
CA ALA A 187 -15.52 -26.03 -3.17
C ALA A 187 -17.04 -26.01 -2.92
N ALA A 188 -17.88 -26.01 -3.99
CA ALA A 188 -19.34 -26.07 -3.85
C ALA A 188 -19.75 -27.38 -3.15
N PRO A 189 -20.61 -27.34 -2.12
CA PRO A 189 -21.10 -28.55 -1.46
C PRO A 189 -21.84 -29.43 -2.46
N LYS A 190 -21.50 -30.73 -2.45
CA LYS A 190 -22.18 -31.76 -3.25
C LYS A 190 -23.55 -32.06 -2.67
#